data_c62ef427958c6b5e73e1aa2003e51660
#
_entry.id   c62ef427958c6b5e73e1aa2003e51660
#
_cell.length_a   1.000
_cell.length_b   1.000
_cell.length_c   1.000
_cell.angle_alpha   90.00
_cell.angle_beta   90.00
_cell.angle_gamma   90.00
#
_symmetry.space_group_name_H-M   'P 1'
#
loop_
_entity.id
_entity.type
_entity.pdbx_description
1 polymer ?
#
loop_
_entity_poly.entity_id
_entity_poly.type
_entity_poly.pdbx_seq_one_letter_code
_entity_poly.pdbx_strand_id
1 'polypeptide(L)'
;KSLDYLLKYLGFGSDIKVSLSLNINTGLMKEHRYEEFVKDMLKRTLRKNVAVSEKYQTLFHKNMWVSFAHEVRGKLNEIDLGHDAKKITIQLNYNELKFENFAKLDSIHFLLDWDLLQVSDISFNGLTEKKRLGLSTFSSGQQCMLLIILGVLSSIENNSLICIDEPEISLHPEWQLEFIKLLQDVFSSFSGCHFLIATHSPQIVSGLRDKNGYILSLEDKNLVQHDSFMKSADFQLAEVFQSPGFKNEYLIRTLLVIISKVSKDDVLNSSDLKNLRLANRLKEHLDERDPVMYLIKQANALVG
;
A
#
# COMPACT_ATOMS: atom_id res chain seq x y z
N LYS A 1 -11.94 -13.07 -5.04
CA LYS A 1 -12.73 -12.45 -3.94
C LYS A 1 -12.02 -11.20 -3.41
N SER A 2 -10.76 -11.32 -3.00
CA SER A 2 -9.98 -10.21 -2.42
C SER A 2 -9.85 -9.00 -3.34
N LEU A 3 -9.53 -9.21 -4.62
CA LEU A 3 -9.43 -8.13 -5.60
C LEU A 3 -10.79 -7.47 -5.89
N ASP A 4 -11.87 -8.27 -5.98
CA ASP A 4 -13.23 -7.74 -6.18
C ASP A 4 -13.67 -6.86 -4.99
N TYR A 5 -13.35 -7.29 -3.76
CA TYR A 5 -13.59 -6.49 -2.56
C TYR A 5 -12.86 -5.15 -2.61
N LEU A 6 -11.55 -5.17 -2.92
CA LEU A 6 -10.75 -3.96 -3.06
C LEU A 6 -11.32 -3.00 -4.11
N LEU A 7 -11.65 -3.51 -5.31
CA LEU A 7 -12.16 -2.68 -6.39
C LEU A 7 -13.49 -2.01 -6.01
N LYS A 8 -14.40 -2.77 -5.39
CA LYS A 8 -15.68 -2.22 -4.88
C LYS A 8 -15.45 -1.17 -3.80
N TYR A 9 -14.50 -1.39 -2.88
CA TYR A 9 -14.13 -0.41 -1.87
C TYR A 9 -13.63 0.90 -2.50
N LEU A 10 -12.85 0.80 -3.58
CA LEU A 10 -12.34 1.95 -4.33
C LEU A 10 -13.39 2.61 -5.25
N GLY A 11 -14.62 2.08 -5.33
CA GLY A 11 -15.71 2.60 -6.17
C GLY A 11 -15.71 2.05 -7.60
N PHE A 12 -15.07 0.90 -7.84
CA PHE A 12 -14.97 0.27 -9.16
C PHE A 12 -15.65 -1.10 -9.22
N GLY A 13 -16.06 -1.47 -10.43
CA GLY A 13 -16.53 -2.82 -10.73
C GLY A 13 -15.35 -3.80 -10.86
N SER A 14 -15.67 -5.08 -10.81
CA SER A 14 -14.71 -6.20 -10.86
C SER A 14 -14.12 -6.48 -12.25
N ASP A 15 -14.46 -5.69 -13.26
CA ASP A 15 -13.98 -5.85 -14.63
C ASP A 15 -12.82 -4.89 -14.91
N ILE A 16 -11.63 -5.46 -15.03
CA ILE A 16 -10.38 -4.74 -15.30
C ILE A 16 -9.98 -5.01 -16.76
N LYS A 17 -9.61 -3.96 -17.47
CA LYS A 17 -9.01 -4.05 -18.79
C LYS A 17 -7.55 -3.60 -18.71
N VAL A 18 -6.64 -4.51 -19.05
CA VAL A 18 -5.20 -4.24 -19.12
C VAL A 18 -4.79 -4.20 -20.59
N SER A 19 -4.20 -3.10 -21.01
CA SER A 19 -3.62 -2.93 -22.34
C SER A 19 -2.11 -3.04 -22.24
N LEU A 20 -1.54 -3.94 -23.03
CA LEU A 20 -0.10 -4.14 -23.14
C LEU A 20 0.36 -3.62 -24.52
N SER A 21 1.50 -2.95 -24.56
CA SER A 21 2.09 -2.47 -25.82
C SER A 21 3.50 -3.03 -26.02
N LEU A 22 3.83 -3.35 -27.28
CA LEU A 22 5.17 -3.78 -27.64
C LEU A 22 6.16 -2.60 -27.53
N ASN A 23 7.27 -2.85 -26.83
CA ASN A 23 8.37 -1.92 -26.65
C ASN A 23 9.59 -2.32 -27.51
N ILE A 24 9.36 -2.76 -28.74
CA ILE A 24 10.41 -3.27 -29.63
C ILE A 24 10.38 -2.62 -31.01
N ASN A 25 11.55 -2.57 -31.62
CA ASN A 25 11.66 -2.23 -33.03
C ASN A 25 11.50 -3.50 -33.90
N THR A 26 10.27 -3.78 -34.30
CA THR A 26 9.95 -4.96 -35.12
C THR A 26 10.63 -4.94 -36.48
N GLY A 27 11.07 -3.76 -37.00
CA GLY A 27 11.82 -3.64 -38.25
C GLY A 27 13.15 -4.37 -38.18
N LEU A 28 13.92 -4.19 -37.12
CA LEU A 28 15.21 -4.86 -36.94
C LEU A 28 15.08 -6.40 -36.94
N MET A 29 13.97 -6.93 -36.40
CA MET A 29 13.72 -8.37 -36.43
C MET A 29 13.33 -8.89 -37.83
N LYS A 30 12.54 -8.11 -38.57
CA LYS A 30 12.15 -8.46 -39.94
C LYS A 30 13.35 -8.49 -40.90
N GLU A 31 14.29 -7.57 -40.70
CA GLU A 31 15.52 -7.47 -41.49
C GLU A 31 16.63 -8.43 -41.05
N HIS A 32 16.36 -9.33 -40.08
CA HIS A 32 17.33 -10.25 -39.48
C HIS A 32 18.55 -9.56 -38.83
N ARG A 33 18.42 -8.29 -38.43
CA ARG A 33 19.46 -7.50 -37.74
C ARG A 33 19.43 -7.75 -36.23
N TYR A 34 19.63 -9.02 -35.86
CA TYR A 34 19.40 -9.47 -34.47
C TYR A 34 20.39 -8.88 -33.46
N GLU A 35 21.64 -8.66 -33.84
CA GLU A 35 22.64 -8.01 -33.00
C GLU A 35 22.23 -6.57 -32.67
N GLU A 36 21.76 -5.83 -33.68
CA GLU A 36 21.28 -4.46 -33.47
C GLU A 36 20.01 -4.41 -32.66
N PHE A 37 19.13 -5.41 -32.83
CA PHE A 37 17.94 -5.55 -31.99
C PHE A 37 18.31 -5.68 -30.50
N VAL A 38 19.24 -6.58 -30.13
CA VAL A 38 19.67 -6.76 -28.74
C VAL A 38 20.42 -5.53 -28.22
N LYS A 39 21.25 -4.87 -29.05
CA LYS A 39 21.88 -3.59 -28.70
C LYS A 39 20.87 -2.47 -28.44
N ASP A 40 19.80 -2.39 -29.24
CA ASP A 40 18.74 -1.40 -29.07
C ASP A 40 17.99 -1.65 -27.75
N MET A 41 17.65 -2.90 -27.44
CA MET A 41 17.03 -3.28 -26.19
C MET A 41 17.92 -2.97 -24.98
N LEU A 42 19.21 -3.31 -25.06
CA LEU A 42 20.17 -2.96 -24.00
C LEU A 42 20.21 -1.45 -23.73
N LYS A 43 20.25 -0.62 -24.76
CA LYS A 43 20.24 0.84 -24.61
C LYS A 43 18.97 1.36 -23.95
N ARG A 44 17.81 0.77 -24.26
CA ARG A 44 16.51 1.17 -23.70
C ARG A 44 16.38 0.80 -22.24
N THR A 45 16.91 -0.35 -21.84
CA THR A 45 16.78 -0.90 -20.49
C THR A 45 17.83 -0.40 -19.51
N LEU A 46 19.00 0.05 -19.99
CA LEU A 46 20.14 0.52 -19.18
C LEU A 46 19.76 1.55 -18.09
N ARG A 47 18.75 2.38 -18.34
CA ARG A 47 18.30 3.43 -17.39
C ARG A 47 17.01 3.09 -16.64
N LYS A 48 16.33 2.01 -17.04
CA LYS A 48 14.97 1.70 -16.55
C LYS A 48 14.92 0.49 -15.64
N ASN A 49 15.62 -0.57 -16.02
CA ASN A 49 15.56 -1.86 -15.31
C ASN A 49 16.93 -2.52 -15.33
N VAL A 50 17.62 -2.48 -14.18
CA VAL A 50 18.98 -3.03 -14.03
C VAL A 50 19.01 -4.53 -14.30
N ALA A 51 18.06 -5.31 -13.75
CA ALA A 51 18.03 -6.76 -13.90
C ALA A 51 17.83 -7.18 -15.37
N VAL A 52 16.96 -6.49 -16.10
CA VAL A 52 16.76 -6.76 -17.52
C VAL A 52 17.98 -6.33 -18.35
N SER A 53 18.62 -5.20 -17.98
CA SER A 53 19.86 -4.76 -18.61
C SER A 53 20.99 -5.78 -18.46
N GLU A 54 21.15 -6.39 -17.28
CA GLU A 54 22.13 -7.44 -17.03
C GLU A 54 21.86 -8.71 -17.87
N LYS A 55 20.57 -9.09 -18.03
CA LYS A 55 20.17 -10.20 -18.90
C LYS A 55 20.61 -9.93 -20.37
N TYR A 56 20.38 -8.73 -20.90
CA TYR A 56 20.81 -8.38 -22.26
C TYR A 56 22.34 -8.33 -22.40
N GLN A 57 23.07 -7.83 -21.40
CA GLN A 57 24.54 -7.86 -21.39
C GLN A 57 25.05 -9.29 -21.45
N THR A 58 24.46 -10.21 -20.67
CA THR A 58 24.82 -11.62 -20.66
C THR A 58 24.59 -12.28 -22.03
N LEU A 59 23.47 -12.02 -22.68
CA LEU A 59 23.19 -12.50 -24.05
C LEU A 59 24.24 -12.03 -25.04
N PHE A 60 24.66 -10.78 -24.93
CA PHE A 60 25.64 -10.17 -25.82
C PHE A 60 27.03 -10.77 -25.61
N HIS A 61 27.48 -10.88 -24.36
CA HIS A 61 28.78 -11.47 -24.00
C HIS A 61 28.91 -12.94 -24.39
N LYS A 62 27.83 -13.71 -24.30
CA LYS A 62 27.80 -15.14 -24.67
C LYS A 62 27.49 -15.39 -26.12
N ASN A 63 27.38 -14.38 -26.99
CA ASN A 63 26.96 -14.47 -28.38
C ASN A 63 25.63 -15.23 -28.56
N MET A 64 24.73 -15.18 -27.57
CA MET A 64 23.43 -15.88 -27.60
C MET A 64 22.31 -15.04 -28.24
N TRP A 65 22.62 -13.86 -28.72
CA TRP A 65 21.63 -12.88 -29.22
C TRP A 65 20.85 -13.38 -30.45
N VAL A 66 21.45 -14.23 -31.30
CA VAL A 66 20.73 -14.83 -32.46
C VAL A 66 19.65 -15.80 -31.99
N SER A 67 20.00 -16.71 -31.08
CA SER A 67 19.09 -17.69 -30.51
C SER A 67 17.95 -16.99 -29.76
N PHE A 68 18.27 -15.98 -28.94
CA PHE A 68 17.28 -15.16 -28.23
C PHE A 68 16.33 -14.45 -29.21
N ALA A 69 16.84 -13.84 -30.30
CA ALA A 69 16.00 -13.17 -31.26
C ALA A 69 15.03 -14.12 -31.99
N HIS A 70 15.48 -15.36 -32.26
CA HIS A 70 14.61 -16.41 -32.80
C HIS A 70 13.52 -16.81 -31.80
N GLU A 71 13.87 -16.93 -30.50
CA GLU A 71 12.90 -17.21 -29.43
C GLU A 71 11.85 -16.10 -29.32
N VAL A 72 12.29 -14.83 -29.25
CA VAL A 72 11.38 -13.66 -29.26
C VAL A 72 10.43 -13.71 -30.45
N ARG A 73 10.95 -14.00 -31.66
CA ARG A 73 10.12 -14.12 -32.86
C ARG A 73 9.09 -15.25 -32.72
N GLY A 74 9.49 -16.39 -32.18
CA GLY A 74 8.60 -17.51 -31.90
C GLY A 74 7.46 -17.08 -30.96
N LYS A 75 7.80 -16.41 -29.87
CA LYS A 75 6.83 -15.89 -28.88
C LYS A 75 5.88 -14.85 -29.46
N LEU A 76 6.38 -13.96 -30.34
CA LEU A 76 5.54 -12.96 -31.00
C LEU A 76 4.56 -13.61 -32.00
N ASN A 77 4.92 -14.71 -32.63
CA ASN A 77 4.01 -15.44 -33.54
C ASN A 77 2.88 -16.17 -32.80
N GLU A 78 3.01 -16.37 -31.47
CA GLU A 78 2.00 -16.96 -30.62
C GLU A 78 0.99 -15.92 -30.08
N ILE A 79 1.10 -14.67 -30.51
CA ILE A 79 0.29 -13.54 -30.05
C ILE A 79 -0.30 -12.83 -31.28
N ASP A 80 -1.62 -12.68 -31.29
CA ASP A 80 -2.29 -11.82 -32.25
C ASP A 80 -2.29 -10.37 -31.73
N LEU A 81 -1.55 -9.52 -32.43
CA LEU A 81 -1.40 -8.09 -32.08
C LEU A 81 -2.53 -7.21 -32.67
N GLY A 82 -3.52 -7.80 -33.32
CA GLY A 82 -4.61 -7.09 -33.97
C GLY A 82 -4.17 -6.14 -35.11
N HIS A 83 -5.11 -5.37 -35.65
CA HIS A 83 -4.86 -4.43 -36.73
C HIS A 83 -3.89 -3.29 -36.36
N ASP A 84 -3.82 -2.88 -35.12
CA ASP A 84 -2.90 -1.84 -34.59
C ASP A 84 -1.47 -2.35 -34.30
N ALA A 85 -1.19 -3.62 -34.63
CA ALA A 85 0.12 -4.29 -34.65
C ALA A 85 1.04 -4.09 -33.43
N LYS A 86 0.55 -3.51 -32.31
CA LYS A 86 1.37 -3.18 -31.12
C LYS A 86 0.69 -3.35 -29.79
N LYS A 87 -0.59 -3.66 -29.74
CA LYS A 87 -1.34 -3.73 -28.47
C LYS A 87 -2.03 -5.07 -28.28
N ILE A 88 -1.95 -5.59 -27.06
CA ILE A 88 -2.71 -6.74 -26.59
C ILE A 88 -3.64 -6.23 -25.50
N THR A 89 -4.89 -6.61 -25.54
CA THR A 89 -5.83 -6.29 -24.49
C THR A 89 -6.27 -7.54 -23.74
N ILE A 90 -6.19 -7.47 -22.43
CA ILE A 90 -6.58 -8.52 -21.50
C ILE A 90 -7.75 -7.98 -20.69
N GLN A 91 -8.85 -8.72 -20.65
CA GLN A 91 -9.96 -8.45 -19.72
C GLN A 91 -9.90 -9.45 -18.58
N LEU A 92 -9.83 -8.92 -17.36
CA LEU A 92 -9.84 -9.65 -16.12
C LEU A 92 -11.17 -9.42 -15.43
N ASN A 93 -11.93 -10.46 -15.19
CA ASN A 93 -13.05 -10.41 -14.27
C ASN A 93 -12.91 -11.49 -13.20
N TYR A 94 -13.78 -11.47 -12.19
CA TYR A 94 -13.70 -12.34 -11.02
C TYR A 94 -13.51 -13.85 -11.33
N ASN A 95 -14.04 -14.32 -12.44
CA ASN A 95 -14.06 -15.75 -12.79
C ASN A 95 -13.23 -16.09 -14.04
N GLU A 96 -12.76 -15.11 -14.79
CA GLU A 96 -12.27 -15.37 -16.13
C GLU A 96 -11.22 -14.33 -16.55
N LEU A 97 -10.17 -14.83 -17.19
CA LEU A 97 -9.19 -14.05 -17.91
C LEU A 97 -9.48 -14.23 -19.40
N LYS A 98 -9.91 -13.15 -20.03
CA LYS A 98 -10.19 -13.12 -21.48
C LYS A 98 -9.18 -12.27 -22.19
N PHE A 99 -8.67 -12.81 -23.29
CA PHE A 99 -7.90 -12.02 -24.25
C PHE A 99 -8.84 -11.53 -25.35
N GLU A 100 -8.83 -10.24 -25.67
CA GLU A 100 -9.56 -9.72 -26.83
C GLU A 100 -8.97 -10.31 -28.14
N ASN A 101 -7.65 -10.54 -28.16
CA ASN A 101 -6.95 -11.19 -29.25
C ASN A 101 -6.31 -12.48 -28.76
N PHE A 102 -6.07 -13.43 -29.66
CA PHE A 102 -5.38 -14.67 -29.28
C PHE A 102 -3.97 -14.37 -28.75
N ALA A 103 -3.66 -14.87 -27.54
CA ALA A 103 -2.32 -14.80 -26.98
C ALA A 103 -2.10 -15.96 -26.00
N LYS A 104 -0.91 -16.56 -26.07
CA LYS A 104 -0.49 -17.53 -25.05
C LYS A 104 0.08 -16.81 -23.84
N LEU A 105 -0.36 -17.18 -22.66
CA LEU A 105 0.05 -16.55 -21.40
C LEU A 105 1.57 -16.62 -21.16
N ASP A 106 2.19 -17.78 -21.47
CA ASP A 106 3.64 -17.96 -21.34
C ASP A 106 4.43 -17.01 -22.24
N SER A 107 3.90 -16.70 -23.43
CA SER A 107 4.53 -15.77 -24.35
C SER A 107 4.41 -14.33 -23.87
N ILE A 108 3.29 -13.98 -23.25
CA ILE A 108 3.13 -12.67 -22.60
C ILE A 108 4.10 -12.54 -21.42
N HIS A 109 4.21 -13.55 -20.54
CA HIS A 109 5.13 -13.53 -19.40
C HIS A 109 6.58 -13.39 -19.89
N PHE A 110 7.00 -14.20 -20.88
CA PHE A 110 8.33 -14.09 -21.45
C PHE A 110 8.63 -12.68 -21.97
N LEU A 111 7.71 -12.08 -22.72
CA LEU A 111 7.90 -10.75 -23.28
C LEU A 111 7.91 -9.64 -22.21
N LEU A 112 7.14 -9.78 -21.13
CA LEU A 112 7.16 -8.88 -19.97
C LEU A 112 8.50 -8.99 -19.22
N ASP A 113 8.98 -10.22 -18.97
CA ASP A 113 10.24 -10.50 -18.26
C ASP A 113 11.46 -9.91 -18.96
N TRP A 114 11.39 -9.74 -20.27
CA TRP A 114 12.45 -9.15 -21.09
C TRP A 114 12.19 -7.67 -21.43
N ASP A 115 11.19 -7.02 -20.82
CA ASP A 115 10.80 -5.63 -21.13
C ASP A 115 10.46 -5.37 -22.62
N LEU A 116 10.09 -6.43 -23.33
CA LEU A 116 9.68 -6.37 -24.75
C LEU A 116 8.19 -6.01 -24.87
N LEU A 117 7.43 -6.23 -23.81
CA LEU A 117 6.03 -5.87 -23.64
C LEU A 117 5.89 -5.04 -22.38
N GLN A 118 5.10 -3.99 -22.41
CA GLN A 118 4.88 -3.11 -21.28
C GLN A 118 3.39 -2.84 -21.07
N VAL A 119 2.98 -2.66 -19.81
CA VAL A 119 1.63 -2.18 -19.49
C VAL A 119 1.51 -0.76 -19.99
N SER A 120 0.63 -0.51 -20.93
CA SER A 120 0.37 0.81 -21.51
C SER A 120 -0.83 1.51 -20.90
N ASP A 121 -1.82 0.74 -20.46
CA ASP A 121 -3.02 1.27 -19.77
C ASP A 121 -3.67 0.19 -18.91
N ILE A 122 -4.24 0.62 -17.80
CA ILE A 122 -5.12 -0.19 -16.96
C ILE A 122 -6.38 0.62 -16.73
N SER A 123 -7.53 0.05 -17.05
CA SER A 123 -8.82 0.72 -16.89
C SER A 123 -9.84 -0.15 -16.17
N PHE A 124 -10.72 0.49 -15.43
CA PHE A 124 -11.73 -0.09 -14.55
C PHE A 124 -13.11 0.42 -14.93
N ASN A 125 -14.14 -0.37 -14.74
CA ASN A 125 -15.51 0.11 -14.85
C ASN A 125 -15.88 0.85 -13.57
N GLY A 126 -16.39 2.10 -13.66
CA GLY A 126 -16.95 2.80 -12.51
C GLY A 126 -18.24 2.12 -12.04
N LEU A 127 -18.48 2.07 -10.72
CA LEU A 127 -19.71 1.50 -10.17
C LEU A 127 -20.93 2.39 -10.47
N THR A 128 -20.72 3.71 -10.42
CA THR A 128 -21.80 4.72 -10.62
C THR A 128 -21.91 5.21 -12.05
N GLU A 129 -20.81 5.29 -12.75
CA GLU A 129 -20.75 5.72 -14.14
C GLU A 129 -20.48 4.53 -15.05
N LYS A 130 -21.29 4.34 -16.10
CA LYS A 130 -21.06 3.30 -17.13
C LYS A 130 -19.82 3.58 -17.99
N LYS A 131 -18.85 4.32 -17.46
CA LYS A 131 -17.62 4.73 -18.16
C LYS A 131 -16.41 4.01 -17.59
N ARG A 132 -15.52 3.58 -18.46
CA ARG A 132 -14.20 3.09 -18.03
C ARG A 132 -13.31 4.25 -17.61
N LEU A 133 -12.67 4.10 -16.47
CA LEU A 133 -11.73 5.05 -15.89
C LEU A 133 -10.33 4.45 -15.94
N GLY A 134 -9.39 5.14 -16.54
CA GLY A 134 -7.98 4.73 -16.54
C GLY A 134 -7.32 4.93 -15.18
N LEU A 135 -6.32 4.14 -14.86
CA LEU A 135 -5.54 4.27 -13.61
C LEU A 135 -4.98 5.69 -13.41
N SER A 136 -4.66 6.38 -14.50
CA SER A 136 -4.18 7.77 -14.46
C SER A 136 -5.19 8.79 -13.92
N THR A 137 -6.47 8.43 -13.88
CA THR A 137 -7.54 9.30 -13.33
C THR A 137 -7.75 9.11 -11.83
N PHE A 138 -7.09 8.12 -11.23
CA PHE A 138 -7.17 7.84 -9.81
C PHE A 138 -6.40 8.90 -9.01
N SER A 139 -6.89 9.22 -7.82
CA SER A 139 -6.11 10.02 -6.87
C SER A 139 -4.82 9.28 -6.47
N SER A 140 -3.83 10.03 -6.02
CA SER A 140 -2.56 9.44 -5.53
C SER A 140 -2.79 8.39 -4.43
N GLY A 141 -3.72 8.64 -3.53
CA GLY A 141 -4.10 7.70 -2.47
C GLY A 141 -4.73 6.42 -3.02
N GLN A 142 -5.65 6.53 -4.00
CA GLN A 142 -6.23 5.36 -4.66
C GLN A 142 -5.17 4.50 -5.37
N GLN A 143 -4.24 5.16 -6.07
CA GLN A 143 -3.15 4.47 -6.75
C GLN A 143 -2.23 3.77 -5.73
N CYS A 144 -1.85 4.45 -4.65
CA CYS A 144 -1.01 3.90 -3.59
C CYS A 144 -1.67 2.67 -2.94
N MET A 145 -2.92 2.77 -2.54
CA MET A 145 -3.69 1.68 -1.94
C MET A 145 -3.78 0.47 -2.88
N LEU A 146 -4.11 0.72 -4.15
CA LEU A 146 -4.18 -0.34 -5.16
C LEU A 146 -2.84 -1.04 -5.35
N LEU A 147 -1.73 -0.28 -5.44
CA LEU A 147 -0.38 -0.84 -5.62
C LEU A 147 0.06 -1.66 -4.42
N ILE A 148 -0.16 -1.20 -3.19
CA ILE A 148 0.18 -1.96 -1.97
C ILE A 148 -0.57 -3.29 -1.97
N ILE A 149 -1.89 -3.25 -2.17
CA ILE A 149 -2.72 -4.47 -2.07
C ILE A 149 -2.44 -5.42 -3.24
N LEU A 150 -2.28 -4.94 -4.47
CA LEU A 150 -1.91 -5.78 -5.60
C LEU A 150 -0.51 -6.38 -5.42
N GLY A 151 0.44 -5.60 -4.90
CA GLY A 151 1.79 -6.08 -4.59
C GLY A 151 1.76 -7.26 -3.62
N VAL A 152 1.01 -7.15 -2.53
CA VAL A 152 0.83 -8.24 -1.57
C VAL A 152 0.08 -9.42 -2.20
N LEU A 153 -1.04 -9.16 -2.90
CA LEU A 153 -1.85 -10.22 -3.55
C LEU A 153 -1.06 -11.04 -4.58
N SER A 154 -0.04 -10.45 -5.20
CA SER A 154 0.76 -11.14 -6.23
C SER A 154 1.67 -12.23 -5.66
N SER A 155 1.93 -12.23 -4.35
CA SER A 155 2.94 -13.11 -3.73
C SER A 155 2.53 -13.71 -2.38
N ILE A 156 1.36 -13.33 -1.83
CA ILE A 156 0.92 -13.86 -0.54
C ILE A 156 0.49 -15.32 -0.64
N GLU A 157 0.94 -16.10 0.32
CA GLU A 157 0.53 -17.48 0.57
C GLU A 157 0.14 -17.64 2.06
N ASN A 158 -0.44 -18.79 2.43
CA ASN A 158 -0.65 -19.08 3.85
C ASN A 158 0.70 -19.12 4.60
N ASN A 159 0.71 -18.60 5.82
CA ASN A 159 1.89 -18.45 6.67
C ASN A 159 2.94 -17.45 6.14
N SER A 160 2.55 -16.48 5.32
CA SER A 160 3.44 -15.41 4.86
C SER A 160 3.72 -14.39 5.95
N LEU A 161 4.92 -13.83 5.94
CA LEU A 161 5.28 -12.60 6.64
C LEU A 161 5.27 -11.44 5.63
N ILE A 162 4.42 -10.46 5.87
CA ILE A 162 4.26 -9.28 5.03
C ILE A 162 4.77 -8.05 5.78
N CYS A 163 5.76 -7.37 5.21
CA CYS A 163 6.31 -6.14 5.76
C CYS A 163 5.86 -4.96 4.89
N ILE A 164 5.24 -3.96 5.51
CA ILE A 164 4.78 -2.73 4.85
C ILE A 164 5.40 -1.54 5.60
N ASP A 165 6.11 -0.70 4.86
CA ASP A 165 6.79 0.47 5.41
C ASP A 165 6.09 1.74 4.94
N GLU A 166 5.77 2.64 5.89
CA GLU A 166 5.14 3.95 5.67
C GLU A 166 3.93 3.92 4.71
N PRO A 167 2.91 3.07 4.93
CA PRO A 167 1.76 2.98 4.01
C PRO A 167 0.93 4.25 3.94
N GLU A 168 1.08 5.15 4.91
CA GLU A 168 0.40 6.45 4.94
C GLU A 168 0.85 7.43 3.88
N ILE A 169 2.01 7.23 3.25
CA ILE A 169 2.50 8.12 2.20
C ILE A 169 1.46 8.21 1.08
N SER A 170 1.03 9.43 0.78
CA SER A 170 -0.01 9.76 -0.21
C SER A 170 -1.45 9.35 0.16
N LEU A 171 -1.70 8.78 1.34
CA LEU A 171 -3.06 8.48 1.80
C LEU A 171 -3.70 9.67 2.51
N HIS A 172 -4.94 10.00 2.15
CA HIS A 172 -5.76 10.93 2.93
C HIS A 172 -6.04 10.36 4.33
N PRO A 173 -6.14 11.19 5.41
CA PRO A 173 -6.35 10.71 6.77
C PRO A 173 -7.50 9.72 6.95
N GLU A 174 -8.62 9.89 6.24
CA GLU A 174 -9.74 8.93 6.26
C GLU A 174 -9.34 7.54 5.77
N TRP A 175 -8.48 7.46 4.75
CA TRP A 175 -7.99 6.21 4.20
C TRP A 175 -6.95 5.55 5.10
N GLN A 176 -6.17 6.36 5.83
CA GLN A 176 -5.26 5.85 6.85
C GLN A 176 -6.04 5.14 7.96
N LEU A 177 -7.17 5.67 8.40
CA LEU A 177 -8.05 5.05 9.40
C LEU A 177 -8.62 3.69 8.95
N GLU A 178 -8.96 3.58 7.67
CA GLU A 178 -9.57 2.37 7.11
C GLU A 178 -8.53 1.35 6.60
N PHE A 179 -7.23 1.72 6.55
CA PHE A 179 -6.17 0.91 5.95
C PHE A 179 -6.05 -0.49 6.56
N ILE A 180 -5.96 -0.56 7.90
CA ILE A 180 -5.82 -1.85 8.61
C ILE A 180 -7.05 -2.73 8.38
N LYS A 181 -8.25 -2.14 8.46
CA LYS A 181 -9.49 -2.87 8.18
C LYS A 181 -9.51 -3.41 6.76
N LEU A 182 -9.13 -2.60 5.79
CA LEU A 182 -9.08 -3.02 4.40
C LEU A 182 -8.11 -4.19 4.19
N LEU A 183 -6.92 -4.14 4.80
CA LEU A 183 -5.97 -5.27 4.78
C LEU A 183 -6.62 -6.54 5.37
N GLN A 184 -7.24 -6.45 6.53
CA GLN A 184 -7.89 -7.58 7.19
C GLN A 184 -9.00 -8.18 6.31
N ASP A 185 -9.85 -7.35 5.71
CA ASP A 185 -10.95 -7.79 4.86
C ASP A 185 -10.45 -8.44 3.56
N VAL A 186 -9.47 -7.80 2.88
CA VAL A 186 -8.90 -8.30 1.62
C VAL A 186 -8.18 -9.61 1.81
N PHE A 187 -7.41 -9.76 2.88
CA PHE A 187 -6.57 -10.95 3.11
C PHE A 187 -7.19 -11.98 4.04
N SER A 188 -8.47 -11.85 4.40
CA SER A 188 -9.20 -12.74 5.31
C SER A 188 -9.24 -14.22 4.89
N SER A 189 -9.00 -14.52 3.61
CA SER A 189 -8.96 -15.90 3.09
C SER A 189 -7.61 -16.60 3.29
N PHE A 190 -6.56 -15.86 3.69
CA PHE A 190 -5.23 -16.41 3.97
C PHE A 190 -5.07 -16.65 5.47
N SER A 191 -4.50 -17.80 5.84
CA SER A 191 -4.31 -18.22 7.23
C SER A 191 -2.84 -18.19 7.66
N GLY A 192 -2.59 -17.90 8.95
CA GLY A 192 -1.26 -17.90 9.53
C GLY A 192 -0.36 -16.75 9.06
N CYS A 193 -0.91 -15.74 8.39
CA CYS A 193 -0.14 -14.61 7.91
C CYS A 193 0.12 -13.60 9.02
N HIS A 194 1.32 -13.00 8.99
CA HIS A 194 1.73 -11.92 9.88
C HIS A 194 1.99 -10.66 9.06
N PHE A 195 1.34 -9.55 9.46
CA PHE A 195 1.57 -8.23 8.87
C PHE A 195 2.39 -7.38 9.85
N LEU A 196 3.59 -6.98 9.43
CA LEU A 196 4.45 -6.04 10.15
C LEU A 196 4.38 -4.70 9.42
N ILE A 197 3.79 -3.70 10.09
CA ILE A 197 3.56 -2.38 9.51
C ILE A 197 4.39 -1.37 10.29
N ALA A 198 5.36 -0.74 9.62
CA ALA A 198 6.08 0.40 10.17
C ALA A 198 5.35 1.67 9.75
N THR A 199 5.02 2.54 10.71
CA THR A 199 4.24 3.76 10.44
C THR A 199 4.52 4.84 11.46
N HIS A 200 4.44 6.09 11.02
CA HIS A 200 4.39 7.29 11.86
C HIS A 200 2.97 7.88 11.97
N SER A 201 1.95 7.21 11.41
CA SER A 201 0.58 7.71 11.41
C SER A 201 -0.22 7.23 12.62
N PRO A 202 -0.66 8.12 13.50
CA PRO A 202 -1.59 7.79 14.58
C PRO A 202 -2.95 7.31 14.05
N GLN A 203 -3.35 7.72 12.84
CA GLN A 203 -4.57 7.27 12.19
C GLN A 203 -4.50 5.79 11.81
N ILE A 204 -3.38 5.33 11.24
CA ILE A 204 -3.19 3.91 10.94
C ILE A 204 -3.26 3.08 12.22
N VAL A 205 -2.54 3.50 13.27
CA VAL A 205 -2.56 2.80 14.56
C VAL A 205 -3.96 2.77 15.18
N SER A 206 -4.73 3.88 15.08
CA SER A 206 -6.10 3.93 15.58
C SER A 206 -7.08 3.06 14.78
N GLY A 207 -6.74 2.71 13.54
CA GLY A 207 -7.50 1.77 12.71
C GLY A 207 -7.38 0.30 13.13
N LEU A 208 -6.45 -0.04 14.01
CA LEU A 208 -6.25 -1.40 14.51
C LEU A 208 -7.44 -1.83 15.38
N ARG A 209 -8.17 -2.85 14.94
CA ARG A 209 -9.44 -3.28 15.56
C ARG A 209 -9.42 -4.71 16.11
N ASP A 210 -8.36 -5.46 15.86
CA ASP A 210 -8.31 -6.89 16.19
C ASP A 210 -7.61 -7.13 17.54
N LYS A 211 -8.12 -8.11 18.28
CA LYS A 211 -7.47 -8.62 19.52
C LYS A 211 -6.08 -9.23 19.25
N ASN A 212 -5.79 -9.58 17.99
CA ASN A 212 -4.49 -10.10 17.55
C ASN A 212 -3.53 -8.99 17.07
N GLY A 213 -3.90 -7.72 17.28
CA GLY A 213 -3.07 -6.58 16.96
C GLY A 213 -2.15 -6.20 18.12
N TYR A 214 -0.90 -5.92 17.80
CA TYR A 214 0.11 -5.49 18.76
C TYR A 214 0.76 -4.20 18.25
N ILE A 215 1.10 -3.31 19.17
CA ILE A 215 1.85 -2.09 18.89
C ILE A 215 3.19 -2.20 19.60
N LEU A 216 4.28 -2.03 18.83
CA LEU A 216 5.63 -1.95 19.33
C LEU A 216 6.13 -0.51 19.18
N SER A 217 6.33 0.19 20.29
CA SER A 217 7.10 1.45 20.29
C SER A 217 8.59 1.12 20.25
N LEU A 218 9.29 1.62 19.22
CA LEU A 218 10.74 1.43 19.10
C LEU A 218 11.53 2.27 20.11
N GLU A 219 10.97 3.38 20.57
CA GLU A 219 11.58 4.23 21.59
C GLU A 219 11.55 3.56 22.96
N ASP A 220 10.38 3.12 23.41
CA ASP A 220 10.20 2.49 24.71
C ASP A 220 10.52 0.99 24.74
N LYS A 221 10.69 0.36 23.56
CA LYS A 221 10.86 -1.09 23.38
C LYS A 221 9.75 -1.92 24.05
N ASN A 222 8.58 -1.33 24.21
CA ASN A 222 7.43 -1.96 24.84
C ASN A 222 6.48 -2.50 23.78
N LEU A 223 6.19 -3.79 23.87
CA LEU A 223 5.13 -4.44 23.11
C LEU A 223 3.83 -4.37 23.89
N VAL A 224 2.85 -3.66 23.36
CA VAL A 224 1.52 -3.53 23.99
C VAL A 224 0.50 -4.23 23.12
N GLN A 225 -0.21 -5.18 23.71
CA GLN A 225 -1.42 -5.71 23.06
C GLN A 225 -2.46 -4.61 23.02
N HIS A 226 -3.03 -4.35 21.86
CA HIS A 226 -3.98 -3.26 21.70
C HIS A 226 -5.35 -3.66 22.26
N ASP A 227 -5.56 -3.41 23.57
CA ASP A 227 -6.85 -3.64 24.25
C ASP A 227 -7.92 -2.59 23.90
N SER A 228 -7.61 -1.68 23.01
CA SER A 228 -8.40 -0.48 22.80
C SER A 228 -9.01 -0.40 21.41
N PHE A 229 -10.15 -0.99 21.27
CA PHE A 229 -11.07 -0.73 20.18
C PHE A 229 -11.30 0.78 20.00
N MET A 230 -11.06 1.29 18.77
CA MET A 230 -11.48 2.63 18.30
C MET A 230 -11.07 3.81 19.19
N LYS A 231 -9.82 3.88 19.60
CA LYS A 231 -9.33 5.08 20.28
C LYS A 231 -8.97 6.16 19.25
N SER A 232 -9.24 7.42 19.62
CA SER A 232 -9.01 8.58 18.75
C SER A 232 -7.53 8.74 18.39
N ALA A 233 -7.25 9.44 17.29
CA ALA A 233 -5.90 9.82 16.90
C ALA A 233 -5.19 10.59 18.03
N ASP A 234 -5.90 11.46 18.75
CA ASP A 234 -5.39 12.21 19.90
C ASP A 234 -4.94 11.30 21.04
N PHE A 235 -5.65 10.20 21.27
CA PHE A 235 -5.23 9.17 22.22
C PHE A 235 -3.92 8.54 21.75
N GLN A 236 -3.81 8.17 20.47
CA GLN A 236 -2.60 7.56 19.93
C GLN A 236 -1.40 8.53 20.00
N LEU A 237 -1.63 9.79 19.64
CA LEU A 237 -0.61 10.84 19.76
C LEU A 237 -0.09 10.98 21.19
N ALA A 238 -0.96 10.91 22.20
CA ALA A 238 -0.57 11.05 23.60
C ALA A 238 0.06 9.78 24.18
N GLU A 239 -0.59 8.62 24.01
CA GLU A 239 -0.22 7.37 24.70
C GLU A 239 0.87 6.58 23.97
N VAL A 240 0.85 6.57 22.62
CA VAL A 240 1.74 5.76 21.80
C VAL A 240 2.91 6.58 21.25
N PHE A 241 2.60 7.70 20.61
CA PHE A 241 3.61 8.56 19.97
C PHE A 241 4.27 9.57 20.93
N GLN A 242 3.77 9.71 22.15
CA GLN A 242 4.25 10.66 23.15
C GLN A 242 4.44 12.11 22.62
N SER A 243 3.72 12.44 21.56
CA SER A 243 3.71 13.74 20.88
C SER A 243 2.27 14.25 20.76
N PRO A 244 1.68 14.79 21.86
CA PRO A 244 0.25 15.05 21.96
C PRO A 244 -0.26 16.14 20.97
N GLY A 245 0.62 16.96 20.42
CA GLY A 245 0.25 18.11 19.62
C GLY A 245 -0.42 19.21 20.45
N PHE A 246 -0.91 20.27 19.78
CA PHE A 246 -1.57 21.40 20.42
C PHE A 246 -3.07 21.11 20.64
N LYS A 247 -3.60 21.41 21.83
CA LYS A 247 -4.99 21.20 22.22
C LYS A 247 -5.48 19.75 22.10
N ASN A 248 -4.68 18.79 22.51
CA ASN A 248 -5.04 17.38 22.46
C ASN A 248 -6.35 17.11 23.23
N GLU A 249 -7.41 16.76 22.52
CA GLU A 249 -8.75 16.57 23.09
C GLU A 249 -8.81 15.43 24.12
N TYR A 250 -8.04 14.35 23.91
CA TYR A 250 -7.99 13.24 24.84
C TYR A 250 -7.42 13.68 26.20
N LEU A 251 -6.31 14.43 26.21
CA LEU A 251 -5.73 14.95 27.45
C LEU A 251 -6.65 15.98 28.12
N ILE A 252 -7.28 16.88 27.34
CA ILE A 252 -8.25 17.85 27.88
C ILE A 252 -9.38 17.13 28.59
N ARG A 253 -10.06 16.19 27.93
CA ARG A 253 -11.18 15.44 28.51
C ARG A 253 -10.75 14.68 29.78
N THR A 254 -9.62 14.01 29.71
CA THR A 254 -9.09 13.22 30.83
C THR A 254 -8.79 14.08 32.04
N LEU A 255 -8.10 15.21 31.85
CA LEU A 255 -7.78 16.14 32.92
C LEU A 255 -9.04 16.81 33.52
N LEU A 256 -10.01 17.18 32.69
CA LEU A 256 -11.29 17.72 33.16
C LEU A 256 -12.06 16.72 34.02
N VAL A 257 -12.04 15.44 33.69
CA VAL A 257 -12.65 14.37 34.52
C VAL A 257 -11.93 14.27 35.84
N ILE A 258 -10.61 14.30 35.89
CA ILE A 258 -9.81 14.26 37.12
C ILE A 258 -10.14 15.48 38.00
N ILE A 259 -10.10 16.69 37.44
CA ILE A 259 -10.42 17.94 38.12
C ILE A 259 -11.84 17.90 38.70
N SER A 260 -12.82 17.44 37.89
CA SER A 260 -14.21 17.32 38.35
C SER A 260 -14.40 16.36 39.51
N LYS A 261 -13.70 15.20 39.49
CA LYS A 261 -13.75 14.22 40.57
C LYS A 261 -13.20 14.81 41.87
N VAL A 262 -12.01 15.40 41.82
CA VAL A 262 -11.37 15.99 43.01
C VAL A 262 -12.22 17.16 43.56
N SER A 263 -12.79 17.99 42.68
CA SER A 263 -13.67 19.10 43.11
C SER A 263 -14.97 18.64 43.77
N LYS A 264 -15.34 17.36 43.65
CA LYS A 264 -16.53 16.76 44.29
C LYS A 264 -16.17 15.84 45.46
N ASP A 265 -14.91 15.85 45.89
CA ASP A 265 -14.36 14.95 46.92
C ASP A 265 -14.48 13.45 46.52
N ASP A 266 -14.58 13.13 45.23
CA ASP A 266 -14.61 11.77 44.75
C ASP A 266 -13.20 11.17 44.72
N VAL A 267 -13.08 9.87 45.00
CA VAL A 267 -11.79 9.16 45.02
C VAL A 267 -11.29 8.91 43.60
N LEU A 268 -10.05 9.29 43.30
CA LEU A 268 -9.38 8.96 42.05
C LEU A 268 -9.06 7.47 41.98
N ASN A 269 -9.43 6.83 40.87
CA ASN A 269 -9.11 5.44 40.61
C ASN A 269 -7.70 5.28 40.01
N SER A 270 -7.25 4.03 39.84
CA SER A 270 -5.92 3.72 39.29
C SER A 270 -5.72 4.24 37.84
N SER A 271 -6.80 4.29 37.03
CA SER A 271 -6.76 4.85 35.68
C SER A 271 -6.60 6.36 35.69
N ASP A 272 -7.29 7.07 36.60
CA ASP A 272 -7.15 8.52 36.75
C ASP A 272 -5.71 8.90 37.13
N LEU A 273 -5.10 8.15 38.06
CA LEU A 273 -3.70 8.37 38.47
C LEU A 273 -2.71 8.05 37.33
N LYS A 274 -2.96 6.98 36.56
CA LYS A 274 -2.17 6.67 35.39
C LYS A 274 -2.22 7.80 34.35
N ASN A 275 -3.40 8.32 34.10
CA ASN A 275 -3.63 9.39 33.12
C ASN A 275 -2.99 10.72 33.59
N LEU A 276 -3.04 11.03 34.87
CA LEU A 276 -2.37 12.21 35.42
C LEU A 276 -0.83 12.10 35.31
N ARG A 277 -0.28 10.90 35.55
CA ARG A 277 1.16 10.64 35.33
C ARG A 277 1.55 10.79 33.88
N LEU A 278 0.74 10.28 32.96
CA LEU A 278 0.96 10.46 31.54
C LEU A 278 0.99 11.95 31.15
N ALA A 279 -0.04 12.72 31.56
CA ALA A 279 -0.11 14.13 31.27
C ALA A 279 1.10 14.89 31.83
N ASN A 280 1.56 14.55 33.04
CA ASN A 280 2.76 15.15 33.63
C ASN A 280 4.04 14.81 32.85
N ARG A 281 4.18 13.58 32.34
CA ARG A 281 5.32 13.16 31.50
C ARG A 281 5.34 13.93 30.18
N LEU A 282 4.17 14.12 29.57
CA LEU A 282 4.05 14.83 28.29
C LEU A 282 4.21 16.35 28.39
N LYS A 283 4.31 16.90 29.59
CA LYS A 283 4.41 18.34 29.82
C LYS A 283 5.56 19.01 29.08
N GLU A 284 6.69 18.32 28.91
CA GLU A 284 7.87 18.83 28.20
C GLU A 284 7.66 18.95 26.70
N HIS A 285 6.65 18.23 26.14
CA HIS A 285 6.29 18.25 24.73
C HIS A 285 5.14 19.20 24.39
N LEU A 286 4.64 19.95 25.39
CA LEU A 286 3.51 20.87 25.22
C LEU A 286 4.00 22.34 25.19
N ASP A 287 3.37 23.14 24.31
CA ASP A 287 3.58 24.61 24.33
C ASP A 287 3.04 25.21 25.63
N GLU A 288 3.71 26.21 26.17
CA GLU A 288 3.29 26.89 27.40
C GLU A 288 1.89 27.53 27.31
N ARG A 289 1.43 27.86 26.09
CA ARG A 289 0.10 28.43 25.80
C ARG A 289 -0.96 27.36 25.56
N ASP A 290 -0.58 26.07 25.59
CA ASP A 290 -1.54 25.01 25.38
C ASP A 290 -2.51 24.94 26.57
N PRO A 291 -3.83 24.90 26.33
CA PRO A 291 -4.83 24.67 27.37
C PRO A 291 -4.55 23.43 28.23
N VAL A 292 -3.96 22.39 27.68
CA VAL A 292 -3.56 21.18 28.39
C VAL A 292 -2.56 21.51 29.50
N MET A 293 -1.60 22.41 29.25
CA MET A 293 -0.64 22.86 30.28
C MET A 293 -1.31 23.50 31.47
N TYR A 294 -2.34 24.33 31.22
CA TYR A 294 -3.12 24.94 32.27
C TYR A 294 -3.87 23.88 33.08
N LEU A 295 -4.52 22.93 32.42
CA LEU A 295 -5.25 21.84 33.08
C LEU A 295 -4.35 20.93 33.90
N ILE A 296 -3.12 20.63 33.43
CA ILE A 296 -2.12 19.87 34.20
C ILE A 296 -1.76 20.61 35.50
N LYS A 297 -1.52 21.92 35.44
CA LYS A 297 -1.22 22.73 36.63
C LYS A 297 -2.39 22.71 37.63
N GLN A 298 -3.62 22.87 37.13
CA GLN A 298 -4.81 22.82 37.96
C GLN A 298 -5.03 21.43 38.60
N ALA A 299 -4.91 20.37 37.82
CA ALA A 299 -5.07 19.00 38.33
C ALA A 299 -4.03 18.68 39.42
N ASN A 300 -2.75 19.05 39.20
CA ASN A 300 -1.72 18.83 40.21
C ASN A 300 -1.93 19.66 41.48
N ALA A 301 -2.43 20.89 41.36
CA ALA A 301 -2.72 21.72 42.52
C ALA A 301 -3.90 21.19 43.38
N LEU A 302 -4.82 20.45 42.76
CA LEU A 302 -5.97 19.86 43.44
C LEU A 302 -5.69 18.47 44.02
N VAL A 303 -4.80 17.71 43.38
CA VAL A 303 -4.45 16.33 43.83
C VAL A 303 -3.40 16.35 44.95
N GLY A 304 -2.68 17.45 45.07
CA GLY A 304 -1.77 17.69 46.18
C GLY A 304 -0.40 17.42 46.01
#